data_9cd0fd29973a2aa1e35580a9692e5d3d
#
_entry.id   9cd0fd29973a2aa1e35580a9692e5d3d
#
_cell.length_a   1.000
_cell.length_b   1.000
_cell.length_c   1.000
_cell.angle_alpha   90.00
_cell.angle_beta   90.00
_cell.angle_gamma   90.00
#
_symmetry.space_group_name_H-M   'P 1'
#
loop_
_entity.id
_entity.type
_entity.pdbx_description
1 polymer ?
#
loop_
_entity_poly.entity_id
_entity_poly.type
_entity_poly.pdbx_seq_one_letter_code
_entity_poly.pdbx_strand_id
1 'polypeptide(L)'
;MKILWLDLNSSYAHSSLALPALHAQVANNPSVTWEIVSATINENPGMTAGEVYRHHPDIVAATCWLFNHEVLMHVLSRVKALLPHCCITLGGPEFLGDNAAFLRRNPFVSCVFRGEGEEVVPQWLRVWNKPNAWEEITGLCYLDKDGNYHDNGLARVANFQSLTPPECSKLFNWSKPFVQLETTRGCFNTCAFCVSGGEKPVRSLPVETIRERIQTIHDHG
;
A
#
# COMPACT_ATOMS: atom_id res chain seq x y z
N MET A 1 -8.18 4.19 15.97
CA MET A 1 -7.99 3.17 14.93
C MET A 1 -6.51 2.93 14.75
N LYS A 2 -6.08 1.67 14.87
CA LYS A 2 -4.68 1.28 14.73
C LYS A 2 -4.47 0.59 13.39
N ILE A 3 -3.61 1.15 12.55
CA ILE A 3 -3.17 0.58 11.29
C ILE A 3 -1.76 0.03 11.48
N LEU A 4 -1.57 -1.23 11.16
CA LEU A 4 -0.24 -1.82 11.06
C LEU A 4 0.12 -1.98 9.60
N TRP A 5 1.24 -1.40 9.21
CA TRP A 5 1.85 -1.65 7.92
C TRP A 5 2.81 -2.82 8.00
N LEU A 6 2.53 -3.85 7.23
CA LEU A 6 3.46 -4.97 7.06
C LEU A 6 4.38 -4.68 5.87
N ASP A 7 5.62 -4.31 6.18
CA ASP A 7 6.65 -3.99 5.19
C ASP A 7 7.48 -5.25 4.89
N LEU A 8 7.00 -6.08 3.97
CA LEU A 8 7.63 -7.35 3.61
C LEU A 8 8.52 -7.18 2.37
N ASN A 9 9.81 -7.06 2.60
CA ASN A 9 10.82 -6.72 1.59
C ASN A 9 11.62 -7.95 1.11
N SER A 10 12.29 -7.81 -0.04
CA SER A 10 13.22 -8.83 -0.56
C SER A 10 14.52 -8.89 0.24
N SER A 11 14.94 -7.77 0.84
CA SER A 11 16.12 -7.66 1.70
C SER A 11 15.96 -6.52 2.71
N TYR A 12 16.81 -6.52 3.74
CA TYR A 12 16.85 -5.46 4.75
C TYR A 12 17.28 -4.08 4.21
N ALA A 13 17.94 -4.04 3.07
CA ALA A 13 18.39 -2.79 2.45
C ALA A 13 17.25 -1.97 1.82
N HIS A 14 16.13 -2.60 1.50
CA HIS A 14 14.99 -1.97 0.84
C HIS A 14 13.97 -1.44 1.84
N SER A 15 13.22 -0.44 1.42
CA SER A 15 12.02 0.06 2.07
C SER A 15 10.94 0.35 1.02
N SER A 16 9.68 0.36 1.42
CA SER A 16 8.59 0.73 0.53
C SER A 16 8.36 2.24 0.58
N LEU A 17 8.23 2.89 -0.59
CA LEU A 17 7.74 4.27 -0.66
C LEU A 17 6.23 4.37 -0.45
N ALA A 18 5.48 3.27 -0.61
CA ALA A 18 4.03 3.30 -0.49
C ALA A 18 3.58 3.72 0.91
N LEU A 19 4.20 3.18 1.97
CA LEU A 19 3.87 3.55 3.34
C LEU A 19 4.01 5.06 3.61
N PRO A 20 5.19 5.68 3.43
CA PRO A 20 5.33 7.10 3.72
C PRO A 20 4.51 7.97 2.78
N ALA A 21 4.30 7.58 1.51
CA ALA A 21 3.44 8.30 0.58
C ALA A 21 1.97 8.34 1.06
N LEU A 22 1.42 7.20 1.47
CA LEU A 22 0.06 7.12 2.01
C LEU A 22 -0.07 7.81 3.36
N HIS A 23 0.90 7.60 4.26
CA HIS A 23 0.89 8.24 5.58
C HIS A 23 0.95 9.77 5.48
N ALA A 24 1.74 10.32 4.54
CA ALA A 24 1.84 11.77 4.35
C ALA A 24 0.49 12.43 4.02
N GLN A 25 -0.44 11.70 3.35
CA GLN A 25 -1.78 12.21 3.03
C GLN A 25 -2.75 12.18 4.22
N VAL A 26 -2.43 11.45 5.29
CA VAL A 26 -3.30 11.26 6.48
C VAL A 26 -2.62 11.65 7.80
N ALA A 27 -1.40 12.19 7.76
CA ALA A 27 -0.56 12.47 8.94
C ALA A 27 -1.25 13.38 9.99
N ASN A 28 -2.19 14.22 9.58
CA ASN A 28 -2.90 15.15 10.45
C ASN A 28 -4.17 14.55 11.09
N ASN A 29 -4.43 13.25 10.94
CA ASN A 29 -5.58 12.61 11.57
C ASN A 29 -5.20 11.99 12.93
N PRO A 30 -5.51 12.65 14.08
CA PRO A 30 -5.12 12.17 15.40
C PRO A 30 -5.82 10.87 15.82
N SER A 31 -6.89 10.51 15.13
CA SER A 31 -7.66 9.28 15.41
C SER A 31 -7.02 8.04 14.80
N VAL A 32 -5.95 8.18 14.03
CA VAL A 32 -5.27 7.09 13.34
C VAL A 32 -3.85 6.93 13.86
N THR A 33 -3.55 5.77 14.40
CA THR A 33 -2.19 5.39 14.81
C THR A 33 -1.61 4.42 13.80
N TRP A 34 -0.39 4.68 13.34
CA TRP A 34 0.34 3.80 12.45
C TRP A 34 1.48 3.10 13.17
N GLU A 35 1.58 1.81 12.96
CA GLU A 35 2.67 0.96 13.44
C GLU A 35 3.26 0.18 12.24
N ILE A 36 4.50 -0.26 12.36
CA ILE A 36 5.21 -0.94 11.28
C ILE A 36 5.80 -2.25 11.82
N VAL A 37 5.56 -3.32 11.11
CA VAL A 37 6.34 -4.57 11.21
C VAL A 37 7.09 -4.73 9.92
N SER A 38 8.43 -4.70 9.98
CA SER A 38 9.31 -4.93 8.85
C SER A 38 9.88 -6.33 8.90
N ALA A 39 9.80 -7.04 7.79
CA ALA A 39 10.33 -8.38 7.64
C ALA A 39 10.87 -8.59 6.21
N THR A 40 11.58 -9.68 6.01
CA THR A 40 12.00 -10.12 4.67
C THR A 40 11.29 -11.40 4.25
N ILE A 41 11.22 -11.64 2.95
CA ILE A 41 10.64 -12.87 2.39
C ILE A 41 11.35 -14.15 2.85
N ASN A 42 12.55 -14.04 3.43
CA ASN A 42 13.34 -15.18 3.93
C ASN A 42 13.03 -15.52 5.40
N GLU A 43 12.24 -14.70 6.08
CA GLU A 43 11.85 -14.93 7.46
C GLU A 43 10.70 -15.94 7.57
N ASN A 44 10.57 -16.55 8.74
CA ASN A 44 9.48 -17.49 9.00
C ASN A 44 8.14 -16.77 9.04
N PRO A 45 7.18 -17.10 8.14
CA PRO A 45 5.87 -16.42 8.10
C PRO A 45 5.07 -16.51 9.40
N GLY A 46 5.26 -17.57 10.19
CA GLY A 46 4.61 -17.72 11.50
C GLY A 46 5.14 -16.73 12.53
N MET A 47 6.46 -16.47 12.52
CA MET A 47 7.09 -15.49 13.40
C MET A 47 6.62 -14.07 13.05
N THR A 48 6.61 -13.73 11.76
CA THR A 48 6.12 -12.44 11.28
C THR A 48 4.64 -12.25 11.64
N ALA A 49 3.79 -13.28 11.46
CA ALA A 49 2.39 -13.20 11.86
C ALA A 49 2.22 -13.04 13.39
N GLY A 50 3.05 -13.70 14.19
CA GLY A 50 3.08 -13.54 15.64
C GLY A 50 3.49 -12.13 16.08
N GLU A 51 4.42 -11.50 15.35
CA GLU A 51 4.79 -10.10 15.59
C GLU A 51 3.61 -9.16 15.29
N VAL A 52 2.97 -9.29 14.12
CA VAL A 52 1.76 -8.53 13.78
C VAL A 52 0.66 -8.70 14.84
N TYR A 53 0.47 -9.93 15.34
CA TYR A 53 -0.52 -10.24 16.38
C TYR A 53 -0.30 -9.43 17.66
N ARG A 54 0.95 -9.25 18.12
CA ARG A 54 1.26 -8.51 19.36
C ARG A 54 0.81 -7.06 19.34
N HIS A 55 0.70 -6.49 18.16
CA HIS A 55 0.24 -5.11 17.97
C HIS A 55 -1.27 -4.95 18.06
N HIS A 56 -2.06 -6.01 17.95
CA HIS A 56 -3.54 -5.97 17.95
C HIS A 56 -4.10 -4.87 17.04
N PRO A 57 -3.76 -4.83 15.72
CA PRO A 57 -4.24 -3.81 14.82
C PRO A 57 -5.70 -3.99 14.45
N ASP A 58 -6.40 -2.87 14.18
CA ASP A 58 -7.71 -2.86 13.55
C ASP A 58 -7.58 -3.17 12.05
N ILE A 59 -6.51 -2.67 11.42
CA ILE A 59 -6.22 -2.82 9.99
C ILE A 59 -4.78 -3.29 9.83
N VAL A 60 -4.58 -4.31 9.00
CA VAL A 60 -3.26 -4.65 8.43
C VAL A 60 -3.24 -4.25 6.97
N ALA A 61 -2.28 -3.41 6.59
CA ALA A 61 -2.05 -2.96 5.23
C ALA A 61 -0.67 -3.40 4.74
N ALA A 62 -0.56 -3.77 3.47
CA ALA A 62 0.72 -4.12 2.84
C ALA A 62 0.73 -3.82 1.35
N THR A 63 1.94 -3.70 0.78
CA THR A 63 2.13 -3.70 -0.67
C THR A 63 2.43 -5.10 -1.17
N CYS A 64 1.66 -5.57 -2.14
CA CYS A 64 1.89 -6.84 -2.81
C CYS A 64 2.66 -6.64 -4.11
N TRP A 65 3.80 -7.31 -4.18
CA TRP A 65 4.69 -7.38 -5.32
C TRP A 65 4.84 -8.84 -5.75
N LEU A 66 5.23 -9.08 -6.97
CA LEU A 66 5.50 -10.43 -7.47
C LEU A 66 6.46 -11.22 -6.54
N PHE A 67 7.50 -10.58 -6.03
CA PHE A 67 8.51 -11.23 -5.19
C PHE A 67 8.04 -11.60 -3.79
N ASN A 68 7.05 -10.89 -3.22
CA ASN A 68 6.58 -11.14 -1.85
C ASN A 68 5.20 -11.80 -1.79
N HIS A 69 4.52 -11.95 -2.91
CA HIS A 69 3.13 -12.41 -2.99
C HIS A 69 2.88 -13.67 -2.15
N GLU A 70 3.63 -14.73 -2.39
CA GLU A 70 3.41 -16.03 -1.74
C GLU A 70 3.62 -15.94 -0.22
N VAL A 71 4.75 -15.38 0.20
CA VAL A 71 5.08 -15.24 1.64
C VAL A 71 4.10 -14.31 2.32
N LEU A 72 3.71 -13.21 1.67
CA LEU A 72 2.72 -12.27 2.19
C LEU A 72 1.37 -12.97 2.45
N MET A 73 0.89 -13.78 1.50
CA MET A 73 -0.36 -14.53 1.68
C MET A 73 -0.24 -15.53 2.84
N HIS A 74 0.89 -16.19 3.00
CA HIS A 74 1.15 -17.08 4.13
C HIS A 74 1.16 -16.34 5.49
N VAL A 75 1.71 -15.15 5.57
CA VAL A 75 1.68 -14.32 6.78
C VAL A 75 0.25 -13.89 7.07
N LEU A 76 -0.44 -13.28 6.09
CA LEU A 76 -1.75 -12.67 6.28
C LEU A 76 -2.85 -13.67 6.60
N SER A 77 -2.80 -14.88 6.04
CA SER A 77 -3.73 -15.96 6.41
C SER A 77 -3.61 -16.34 7.89
N ARG A 78 -2.37 -16.38 8.43
CA ARG A 78 -2.13 -16.62 9.85
C ARG A 78 -2.55 -15.44 10.72
N VAL A 79 -2.28 -14.22 10.28
CA VAL A 79 -2.76 -13.00 10.96
C VAL A 79 -4.27 -13.03 11.08
N LYS A 80 -4.99 -13.37 10.01
CA LYS A 80 -6.46 -13.46 10.05
C LYS A 80 -6.97 -14.54 10.98
N ALA A 81 -6.27 -15.69 11.06
CA ALA A 81 -6.62 -16.74 12.01
C ALA A 81 -6.41 -16.31 13.47
N LEU A 82 -5.37 -15.53 13.76
CA LEU A 82 -5.07 -14.98 15.08
C LEU A 82 -5.95 -13.78 15.44
N LEU A 83 -6.32 -12.97 14.46
CA LEU A 83 -7.09 -11.73 14.58
C LEU A 83 -8.30 -11.77 13.63
N PRO A 84 -9.37 -12.54 13.92
CA PRO A 84 -10.49 -12.73 13.00
C PRO A 84 -11.22 -11.43 12.61
N HIS A 85 -11.20 -10.41 13.46
CA HIS A 85 -11.87 -9.13 13.23
C HIS A 85 -10.99 -8.10 12.52
N CYS A 86 -9.69 -8.37 12.36
CA CYS A 86 -8.77 -7.47 11.69
C CYS A 86 -9.15 -7.33 10.20
N CYS A 87 -9.24 -6.10 9.73
CA CYS A 87 -9.36 -5.79 8.30
C CYS A 87 -8.00 -5.94 7.63
N ILE A 88 -7.92 -6.78 6.62
CA ILE A 88 -6.68 -6.95 5.82
C ILE A 88 -6.89 -6.29 4.46
N THR A 89 -6.05 -5.34 4.13
CA THR A 89 -6.11 -4.60 2.86
C THR A 89 -4.75 -4.57 2.16
N LEU A 90 -4.77 -4.65 0.85
CA LEU A 90 -3.57 -4.71 0.04
C LEU A 90 -3.61 -3.68 -1.08
N GLY A 91 -2.44 -3.23 -1.50
CA GLY A 91 -2.23 -2.45 -2.71
C GLY A 91 -0.99 -2.93 -3.45
N GLY A 92 -0.63 -2.24 -4.50
CA GLY A 92 0.58 -2.53 -5.26
C GLY A 92 0.32 -3.08 -6.66
N PRO A 93 1.39 -3.36 -7.41
CA PRO A 93 1.29 -3.67 -8.84
C PRO A 93 0.54 -4.97 -9.16
N GLU A 94 0.46 -5.91 -8.21
CA GLU A 94 -0.27 -7.16 -8.41
C GLU A 94 -1.79 -6.96 -8.60
N PHE A 95 -2.32 -5.78 -8.23
CA PHE A 95 -3.76 -5.49 -8.26
C PHE A 95 -4.21 -4.55 -9.38
N LEU A 96 -3.36 -4.24 -10.36
CA LEU A 96 -3.72 -3.34 -11.46
C LEU A 96 -4.73 -3.97 -12.44
N GLY A 97 -4.84 -5.30 -12.48
CA GLY A 97 -5.79 -6.05 -13.32
C GLY A 97 -7.12 -6.37 -12.63
N ASP A 98 -7.76 -7.45 -13.11
CA ASP A 98 -8.94 -8.05 -12.47
C ASP A 98 -8.53 -8.80 -11.19
N ASN A 99 -9.21 -8.48 -10.08
CA ASN A 99 -8.90 -9.01 -8.75
C ASN A 99 -9.90 -10.07 -8.24
N ALA A 100 -10.91 -10.42 -9.05
CA ALA A 100 -11.96 -11.35 -8.64
C ALA A 100 -11.43 -12.73 -8.21
N ALA A 101 -10.57 -13.32 -9.04
CA ALA A 101 -9.98 -14.62 -8.75
C ALA A 101 -9.06 -14.61 -7.53
N PHE A 102 -8.31 -13.50 -7.34
CA PHE A 102 -7.45 -13.31 -6.17
C PHE A 102 -8.27 -13.27 -4.88
N LEU A 103 -9.28 -12.41 -4.81
CA LEU A 103 -10.12 -12.23 -3.62
C LEU A 103 -10.88 -13.52 -3.27
N ARG A 104 -11.39 -14.26 -4.26
CA ARG A 104 -12.06 -15.55 -4.02
C ARG A 104 -11.11 -16.61 -3.45
N ARG A 105 -9.85 -16.63 -3.86
CA ARG A 105 -8.84 -17.56 -3.33
C ARG A 105 -8.30 -17.15 -1.97
N ASN A 106 -8.40 -15.87 -1.62
CA ASN A 106 -7.85 -15.30 -0.38
C ASN A 106 -8.96 -14.59 0.43
N PRO A 107 -9.97 -15.32 0.95
CA PRO A 107 -11.14 -14.73 1.63
C PRO A 107 -10.77 -14.02 2.95
N PHE A 108 -9.54 -14.14 3.40
CA PHE A 108 -9.00 -13.39 4.53
C PHE A 108 -8.63 -11.94 4.17
N VAL A 109 -8.49 -11.61 2.89
CA VAL A 109 -8.27 -10.23 2.42
C VAL A 109 -9.63 -9.55 2.27
N SER A 110 -9.80 -8.42 2.96
CA SER A 110 -11.06 -7.69 2.99
C SER A 110 -11.30 -6.88 1.71
N CYS A 111 -10.25 -6.24 1.21
CA CYS A 111 -10.28 -5.47 -0.03
C CYS A 111 -8.87 -5.25 -0.58
N VAL A 112 -8.77 -4.89 -1.86
CA VAL A 112 -7.53 -4.46 -2.48
C VAL A 112 -7.71 -3.11 -3.18
N PHE A 113 -6.64 -2.30 -3.19
CA PHE A 113 -6.59 -1.03 -3.90
C PHE A 113 -6.00 -1.23 -5.29
N ARG A 114 -6.76 -0.84 -6.32
CA ARG A 114 -6.40 -0.90 -7.71
C ARG A 114 -5.97 0.48 -8.20
N GLY A 115 -4.67 0.68 -8.37
CA GLY A 115 -4.09 1.96 -8.81
C GLY A 115 -3.43 2.77 -7.70
N GLU A 116 -3.52 4.09 -7.77
CA GLU A 116 -2.83 5.03 -6.89
C GLU A 116 -3.65 5.29 -5.62
N GLY A 117 -3.04 5.04 -4.47
CA GLY A 117 -3.75 5.02 -3.19
C GLY A 117 -3.84 6.36 -2.45
N GLU A 118 -3.07 7.36 -2.84
CA GLU A 118 -2.87 8.57 -2.03
C GLU A 118 -4.13 9.40 -1.81
N GLU A 119 -5.02 9.45 -2.79
CA GLU A 119 -6.32 10.15 -2.66
C GLU A 119 -7.42 9.21 -2.16
N VAL A 120 -7.27 7.90 -2.39
CA VAL A 120 -8.29 6.88 -2.09
C VAL A 120 -8.21 6.40 -0.65
N VAL A 121 -7.01 6.10 -0.15
CA VAL A 121 -6.82 5.59 1.22
C VAL A 121 -7.39 6.54 2.27
N PRO A 122 -7.17 7.88 2.21
CA PRO A 122 -7.81 8.82 3.13
C PRO A 122 -9.34 8.78 3.12
N GLN A 123 -9.94 8.55 1.94
CA GLN A 123 -11.39 8.42 1.80
C GLN A 123 -11.88 7.10 2.42
N TRP A 124 -11.23 5.99 2.07
CA TRP A 124 -11.58 4.67 2.59
C TRP A 124 -11.43 4.58 4.11
N LEU A 125 -10.40 5.19 4.70
CA LEU A 125 -10.19 5.19 6.15
C LEU A 125 -11.36 5.82 6.94
N ARG A 126 -12.19 6.67 6.33
CA ARG A 126 -13.40 7.22 6.96
C ARG A 126 -14.54 6.21 7.04
N VAL A 127 -14.49 5.18 6.21
CA VAL A 127 -15.56 4.18 6.04
C VAL A 127 -15.05 2.74 6.08
N TRP A 128 -13.82 2.49 6.52
CA TRP A 128 -13.16 1.18 6.48
C TRP A 128 -13.98 0.05 7.13
N ASN A 129 -14.74 0.37 8.18
CA ASN A 129 -15.61 -0.54 8.93
C ASN A 129 -17.08 -0.47 8.48
N LYS A 130 -17.37 0.15 7.35
CA LYS A 130 -18.70 0.30 6.76
C LYS A 130 -18.72 -0.22 5.32
N PRO A 131 -18.69 -1.55 5.09
CA PRO A 131 -18.59 -2.11 3.74
C PRO A 131 -19.66 -1.63 2.76
N ASN A 132 -20.85 -1.27 3.24
CA ASN A 132 -21.92 -0.72 2.39
C ASN A 132 -21.58 0.65 1.77
N ALA A 133 -20.56 1.35 2.29
CA ALA A 133 -20.10 2.62 1.74
C ALA A 133 -18.87 2.45 0.82
N TRP A 134 -18.41 1.22 0.60
CA TRP A 134 -17.21 0.96 -0.21
C TRP A 134 -17.45 1.11 -1.71
N GLU A 135 -18.69 0.99 -2.16
CA GLU A 135 -19.06 1.13 -3.58
C GLU A 135 -18.74 2.53 -4.14
N GLU A 136 -18.69 3.56 -3.27
CA GLU A 136 -18.34 4.93 -3.66
C GLU A 136 -16.82 5.19 -3.71
N ILE A 137 -15.99 4.24 -3.28
CA ILE A 137 -14.53 4.43 -3.20
C ILE A 137 -13.88 3.95 -4.50
N THR A 138 -13.53 4.89 -5.36
CA THR A 138 -12.81 4.58 -6.62
C THR A 138 -11.53 3.77 -6.33
N GLY A 139 -11.25 2.77 -7.17
CA GLY A 139 -10.06 1.93 -7.05
C GLY A 139 -10.15 0.84 -5.99
N LEU A 140 -11.27 0.71 -5.27
CA LEU A 140 -11.45 -0.36 -4.33
C LEU A 140 -12.04 -1.60 -5.02
N CYS A 141 -11.44 -2.77 -4.79
CA CYS A 141 -11.97 -4.06 -5.23
C CYS A 141 -12.20 -4.95 -4.01
N TYR A 142 -13.37 -5.58 -3.92
CA TYR A 142 -13.75 -6.40 -2.77
C TYR A 142 -14.82 -7.42 -3.13
N LEU A 143 -15.05 -8.40 -2.24
CA LEU A 143 -16.23 -9.26 -2.26
C LEU A 143 -17.23 -8.74 -1.22
N ASP A 144 -18.51 -8.64 -1.61
CA ASP A 144 -19.58 -8.35 -0.65
C ASP A 144 -19.90 -9.59 0.21
N LYS A 145 -20.82 -9.42 1.16
CA LYS A 145 -21.27 -10.51 2.05
C LYS A 145 -21.89 -11.70 1.32
N ASP A 146 -22.38 -11.49 0.11
CA ASP A 146 -23.03 -12.51 -0.72
C ASP A 146 -22.00 -13.16 -1.70
N GLY A 147 -20.72 -12.72 -1.65
CA GLY A 147 -19.62 -13.23 -2.47
C GLY A 147 -19.56 -12.60 -3.87
N ASN A 148 -20.35 -11.56 -4.14
CA ASN A 148 -20.27 -10.84 -5.41
C ASN A 148 -19.02 -9.96 -5.43
N TYR A 149 -18.35 -9.95 -6.58
CA TYR A 149 -17.17 -9.12 -6.79
C TYR A 149 -17.57 -7.72 -7.23
N HIS A 150 -16.98 -6.73 -6.55
CA HIS A 150 -17.08 -5.31 -6.89
C HIS A 150 -15.73 -4.79 -7.32
N ASP A 151 -15.68 -4.10 -8.46
CA ASP A 151 -14.52 -3.39 -9.00
C ASP A 151 -14.91 -1.94 -9.27
N ASN A 152 -14.46 -1.03 -8.42
CA ASN A 152 -14.78 0.39 -8.51
C ASN A 152 -13.82 1.13 -9.47
N GLY A 153 -13.20 0.42 -10.38
CA GLY A 153 -12.33 0.96 -11.42
C GLY A 153 -10.88 1.16 -10.98
N LEU A 154 -10.14 1.90 -11.77
CA LEU A 154 -8.72 2.21 -11.53
C LEU A 154 -8.59 3.60 -10.91
N ALA A 155 -8.01 3.69 -9.71
CA ALA A 155 -7.72 4.96 -9.08
C ALA A 155 -6.47 5.60 -9.69
N ARG A 156 -6.56 6.90 -9.97
CA ARG A 156 -5.44 7.75 -10.39
C ARG A 156 -5.49 9.05 -9.64
N VAL A 157 -4.34 9.48 -9.15
CA VAL A 157 -4.19 10.80 -8.52
C VAL A 157 -4.44 11.89 -9.56
N ALA A 158 -5.35 12.81 -9.24
CA ALA A 158 -5.75 13.87 -10.14
C ALA A 158 -4.60 14.85 -10.40
N ASN A 159 -3.88 15.24 -9.36
CA ASN A 159 -2.69 16.09 -9.47
C ASN A 159 -1.51 15.50 -8.67
N PHE A 160 -0.62 14.81 -9.38
CA PHE A 160 0.57 14.20 -8.79
C PHE A 160 1.50 15.22 -8.10
N GLN A 161 1.53 16.45 -8.59
CA GLN A 161 2.40 17.50 -8.04
C GLN A 161 1.89 18.10 -6.73
N SER A 162 0.60 17.94 -6.42
CA SER A 162 0.00 18.47 -5.20
C SER A 162 0.04 17.53 -4.01
N LEU A 163 0.51 16.31 -4.20
CA LEU A 163 0.66 15.36 -3.12
C LEU A 163 1.71 15.82 -2.11
N THR A 164 1.42 15.60 -0.83
CA THR A 164 2.44 15.77 0.21
C THR A 164 3.57 14.75 -0.04
N PRO A 165 4.83 15.19 -0.16
CA PRO A 165 5.94 14.28 -0.43
C PRO A 165 6.11 13.21 0.64
N PRO A 166 6.52 11.99 0.27
CA PRO A 166 6.77 10.91 1.23
C PRO A 166 7.79 11.28 2.32
N GLU A 167 8.78 12.11 2.00
CA GLU A 167 9.81 12.60 2.92
C GLU A 167 9.25 13.44 4.07
N CYS A 168 8.05 13.99 3.93
CA CYS A 168 7.34 14.70 4.99
C CYS A 168 6.69 13.74 6.01
N SER A 169 6.65 12.45 5.72
CA SER A 169 6.12 11.45 6.63
C SER A 169 7.10 11.11 7.74
N LYS A 170 6.65 11.12 9.00
CA LYS A 170 7.43 10.60 10.13
C LYS A 170 7.76 9.10 10.02
N LEU A 171 7.11 8.40 9.10
CA LEU A 171 7.34 6.97 8.82
C LEU A 171 8.30 6.77 7.64
N PHE A 172 8.88 7.83 7.11
CA PHE A 172 9.92 7.72 6.11
C PHE A 172 11.18 7.12 6.72
N ASN A 173 11.72 6.06 6.13
CA ASN A 173 12.83 5.34 6.72
C ASN A 173 14.19 5.92 6.26
N TRP A 174 14.74 6.83 7.06
CA TRP A 174 16.03 7.47 6.83
C TRP A 174 17.25 6.58 7.14
N SER A 175 17.06 5.46 7.83
CA SER A 175 18.17 4.58 8.24
C SER A 175 18.60 3.57 7.18
N LYS A 176 17.93 3.51 6.04
CA LYS A 176 18.27 2.57 4.96
C LYS A 176 19.46 3.07 4.13
N PRO A 177 20.27 2.15 3.58
CA PRO A 177 21.42 2.52 2.76
C PRO A 177 21.05 3.17 1.42
N PHE A 178 19.77 3.06 1.00
CA PHE A 178 19.25 3.71 -0.19
C PHE A 178 17.98 4.49 0.17
N VAL A 179 17.89 5.68 -0.34
CA VAL A 179 16.66 6.48 -0.32
C VAL A 179 16.03 6.44 -1.70
N GLN A 180 14.77 6.04 -1.76
CA GLN A 180 13.99 6.05 -2.99
C GLN A 180 13.39 7.45 -3.19
N LEU A 181 13.53 8.00 -4.38
CA LEU A 181 12.91 9.25 -4.79
C LEU A 181 12.04 9.01 -6.02
N GLU A 182 10.76 9.27 -5.89
CA GLU A 182 9.83 9.23 -7.01
C GLU A 182 9.87 10.58 -7.75
N THR A 183 10.15 10.53 -9.04
CA THR A 183 10.19 11.72 -9.93
C THR A 183 9.14 11.67 -11.01
N THR A 184 8.65 10.46 -11.35
CA THR A 184 7.81 10.23 -12.51
C THR A 184 6.87 9.06 -12.27
N ARG A 185 5.63 9.16 -12.74
CA ARG A 185 4.63 8.09 -12.80
C ARG A 185 4.19 7.82 -14.21
N GLY A 186 3.94 6.54 -14.50
CA GLY A 186 3.60 6.05 -15.84
C GLY A 186 4.84 5.65 -16.63
N CYS A 187 4.61 5.03 -17.78
CA CYS A 187 5.67 4.57 -18.66
C CYS A 187 5.24 4.71 -20.13
N PHE A 188 6.13 5.22 -20.96
CA PHE A 188 5.88 5.35 -22.40
C PHE A 188 6.12 4.04 -23.17
N ASN A 189 6.81 3.06 -22.55
CA ASN A 189 7.05 1.76 -23.17
C ASN A 189 5.83 0.84 -23.01
N THR A 190 5.68 -0.09 -23.94
CA THR A 190 4.57 -1.08 -23.99
C THR A 190 5.11 -2.50 -23.87
N CYS A 191 6.01 -2.76 -22.94
CA CYS A 191 6.63 -4.07 -22.73
C CYS A 191 5.54 -5.11 -22.39
N ALA A 192 5.48 -6.21 -23.14
CA ALA A 192 4.42 -7.21 -23.02
C ALA A 192 4.37 -7.92 -21.64
N PHE A 193 5.48 -7.92 -20.90
CA PHE A 193 5.58 -8.54 -19.57
C PHE A 193 5.42 -7.54 -18.40
N CYS A 194 5.24 -6.26 -18.68
CA CYS A 194 5.28 -5.22 -17.65
C CYS A 194 3.87 -4.73 -17.31
N VAL A 195 3.50 -4.79 -16.03
CA VAL A 195 2.20 -4.29 -15.55
C VAL A 195 2.05 -2.78 -15.71
N SER A 196 3.15 -2.02 -15.75
CA SER A 196 3.16 -0.57 -16.00
C SER A 196 3.31 -0.22 -17.47
N GLY A 197 3.36 -1.21 -18.37
CA GLY A 197 3.55 -1.03 -19.80
C GLY A 197 2.42 -0.20 -20.44
N GLY A 198 2.80 0.92 -21.07
CA GLY A 198 1.83 1.78 -21.77
C GLY A 198 0.95 2.63 -20.87
N GLU A 199 1.26 2.76 -19.59
CA GLU A 199 0.52 3.64 -18.68
C GLU A 199 0.76 5.11 -19.03
N LYS A 200 -0.25 5.72 -19.64
CA LYS A 200 -0.21 7.11 -20.12
C LYS A 200 -1.31 7.94 -19.48
N PRO A 201 -1.10 9.28 -19.36
CA PRO A 201 0.12 10.01 -19.67
C PRO A 201 1.24 9.75 -18.65
N VAL A 202 2.49 9.83 -19.08
CA VAL A 202 3.64 9.92 -18.18
C VAL A 202 3.59 11.28 -17.49
N ARG A 203 3.61 11.28 -16.16
CA ARG A 203 3.54 12.49 -15.32
C ARG A 203 4.85 12.64 -14.56
N SER A 204 5.45 13.81 -14.62
CA SER A 204 6.73 14.10 -13.96
C SER A 204 6.58 15.26 -12.99
N LEU A 205 7.35 15.23 -11.91
CA LEU A 205 7.49 16.39 -11.04
C LEU A 205 8.32 17.49 -11.74
N PRO A 206 8.05 18.78 -11.43
CA PRO A 206 8.93 19.87 -11.84
C PRO A 206 10.36 19.65 -11.34
N VAL A 207 11.35 20.13 -12.13
CA VAL A 207 12.77 20.00 -11.78
C VAL A 207 13.10 20.67 -10.44
N GLU A 208 12.48 21.80 -10.16
CA GLU A 208 12.62 22.53 -8.89
C GLU A 208 12.14 21.69 -7.71
N THR A 209 10.98 21.07 -7.82
CA THR A 209 10.45 20.15 -6.80
C THR A 209 11.38 18.96 -6.57
N ILE A 210 11.94 18.39 -7.64
CA ILE A 210 12.92 17.30 -7.54
C ILE A 210 14.16 17.76 -6.77
N ARG A 211 14.68 18.96 -7.08
CA ARG A 211 15.83 19.54 -6.37
C ARG A 211 15.57 19.75 -4.88
N GLU A 212 14.41 20.32 -4.53
CA GLU A 212 13.99 20.52 -3.13
C GLU A 212 13.93 19.19 -2.37
N ARG A 213 13.36 18.15 -2.99
CA ARG A 213 13.29 16.81 -2.39
C ARG A 213 14.67 16.18 -2.24
N ILE A 214 15.57 16.31 -3.23
CA ILE A 214 16.96 15.86 -3.12
C ILE A 214 17.67 16.60 -1.98
N GLN A 215 17.46 17.92 -1.86
CA GLN A 215 18.05 18.68 -0.75
C GLN A 215 17.53 18.20 0.60
N THR A 216 16.22 17.96 0.73
CA THR A 216 15.62 17.38 1.94
C THR A 216 16.28 16.04 2.30
N ILE A 217 16.48 15.17 1.31
CA ILE A 217 17.15 13.87 1.53
C ILE A 217 18.59 14.06 1.97
N HIS A 218 19.32 14.95 1.31
CA HIS A 218 20.72 15.26 1.65
C HIS A 218 20.88 15.81 3.08
N ASP A 219 19.94 16.65 3.51
CA ASP A 219 19.99 17.27 4.85
C ASP A 219 19.66 16.29 6.00
N HIS A 220 19.13 15.12 5.67
CA HIS A 220 18.84 14.04 6.65
C HIS A 220 19.91 12.95 6.71
N GLY A 221 20.81 12.89 5.76
CA GLY A 221 21.83 11.84 5.70
C GLY A 221 23.13 12.25 5.17
#